data_28a931f199cb6ff04eadbd7964744852
#
_entry.id   28a931f199cb6ff04eadbd7964744852
#
_cell.length_a   1.000
_cell.length_b   1.000
_cell.length_c   1.000
_cell.angle_alpha   90.00
_cell.angle_beta   90.00
_cell.angle_gamma   90.00
#
_symmetry.space_group_name_H-M   'P 1'
#
loop_
_entity.id
_entity.type
_entity.pdbx_description
1 polymer ?
#
loop_
_entity_poly.entity_id
_entity_poly.type
_entity_poly.pdbx_seq_one_letter_code
_entity_poly.pdbx_strand_id
1 'polypeptide(L)'
;MKTAYLIPAILLLSFAMPKPQDSTPDRKIIATVYNSGFEHSHDTYNGLSSASDGKIYYVLCSELMDVAGQMYCLDPKTGKTEHLADLTEICGEKEMKVVAQGKSHVNFVESNGKLFFATHLGYYSIIDGMEKPGLPTGDYKPYRGGHILSYDLKTKAFSDLGIEPHGEGIITMTMDAGRGLIYGLSWPTGYLFRYDVAKKEMKDLGKVTGEGESGKGHDFRVLCRSMVVDPENGTLYLSTAEGTIKQLKTGENAVSVIEGENLKKDYFGVYEIFTSGSMAYNWRQVFWYGPGKMIYGVHGNSGYLFRFDPAAPRVDVLERLTSIPSKLTGMGDQFSYGYLGFKLGPDGRTIYYLTGAPVYVNGKRLRGAESTAKGEAKGIEDLHLITFDIVTGKYLDHGAIFYPDGQRPLYVNSIAIGDDGTVYSMGRVKRDGKTVTDLFSIPGVGKK
;
A
#
# COMPACT_ATOMS: atom_id res chain seq x y z
N MET A 1 21.54 -25.10 -67.06
CA MET A 1 21.91 -24.58 -65.76
C MET A 1 20.66 -24.51 -64.92
N LYS A 2 20.49 -25.42 -63.94
CA LYS A 2 19.35 -25.42 -63.03
C LYS A 2 19.84 -24.79 -61.67
N THR A 3 19.31 -23.65 -61.37
CA THR A 3 19.63 -22.94 -60.12
C THR A 3 18.78 -23.53 -59.00
N ALA A 4 19.40 -24.12 -57.96
CA ALA A 4 18.75 -24.65 -56.80
C ALA A 4 18.66 -23.52 -55.75
N TYR A 5 17.45 -23.21 -55.30
CA TYR A 5 17.20 -22.30 -54.17
C TYR A 5 17.27 -23.11 -52.88
N LEU A 6 18.24 -22.77 -52.00
CA LEU A 6 18.29 -23.24 -50.62
C LEU A 6 17.32 -22.40 -49.78
N ILE A 7 16.32 -23.05 -49.17
CA ILE A 7 15.45 -22.45 -48.18
C ILE A 7 16.10 -22.69 -46.81
N PRO A 8 16.38 -21.66 -46.01
CA PRO A 8 16.89 -21.86 -44.66
C PRO A 8 15.78 -22.40 -43.74
N ALA A 9 16.04 -23.51 -43.07
CA ALA A 9 15.18 -24.07 -42.06
C ALA A 9 15.24 -23.16 -40.81
N ILE A 10 14.15 -22.49 -40.52
CA ILE A 10 13.97 -21.75 -39.25
C ILE A 10 13.72 -22.78 -38.16
N LEU A 11 14.70 -22.93 -37.25
CA LEU A 11 14.58 -23.73 -36.03
C LEU A 11 13.66 -23.01 -35.05
N LEU A 12 12.41 -23.42 -34.98
CA LEU A 12 11.47 -22.98 -33.92
C LEU A 12 11.91 -23.63 -32.61
N LEU A 13 12.65 -22.88 -31.81
CA LEU A 13 12.88 -23.21 -30.40
C LEU A 13 11.56 -23.02 -29.64
N SER A 14 10.84 -24.11 -29.41
CA SER A 14 9.72 -24.14 -28.47
C SER A 14 10.26 -23.96 -27.04
N PHE A 15 10.13 -22.77 -26.52
CA PHE A 15 10.27 -22.58 -25.07
C PHE A 15 9.10 -23.31 -24.39
N ALA A 16 9.38 -24.47 -23.83
CA ALA A 16 8.47 -25.15 -22.93
C ALA A 16 8.34 -24.25 -21.69
N MET A 17 7.16 -23.66 -21.49
CA MET A 17 6.85 -23.03 -20.23
C MET A 17 7.04 -24.05 -19.11
N PRO A 18 7.73 -23.69 -18.00
CA PRO A 18 7.83 -24.59 -16.87
C PRO A 18 6.42 -24.93 -16.40
N LYS A 19 6.12 -26.21 -16.24
CA LYS A 19 4.87 -26.66 -15.62
C LYS A 19 4.73 -25.99 -14.25
N PRO A 20 3.54 -25.50 -13.87
CA PRO A 20 3.31 -24.98 -12.53
C PRO A 20 3.72 -26.07 -11.52
N GLN A 21 4.69 -25.74 -10.67
CA GLN A 21 5.15 -26.64 -9.62
C GLN A 21 4.03 -26.76 -8.61
N ASP A 22 3.67 -27.96 -8.22
CA ASP A 22 2.60 -28.36 -7.31
C ASP A 22 2.37 -27.37 -6.18
N SER A 23 1.32 -26.57 -6.31
CA SER A 23 0.70 -25.89 -5.20
C SER A 23 -0.56 -26.66 -4.87
N THR A 24 -0.66 -27.18 -3.67
CA THR A 24 -1.88 -27.82 -3.19
C THR A 24 -2.97 -26.77 -3.06
N PRO A 25 -4.03 -26.78 -3.90
CA PRO A 25 -5.10 -25.76 -3.89
C PRO A 25 -5.90 -25.70 -2.57
N ASP A 26 -5.71 -26.66 -1.68
CA ASP A 26 -6.54 -26.86 -0.47
C ASP A 26 -5.85 -26.46 0.86
N ARG A 27 -4.67 -25.86 0.83
CA ARG A 27 -4.02 -25.46 2.08
C ARG A 27 -4.71 -24.22 2.65
N LYS A 28 -5.41 -24.41 3.76
CA LYS A 28 -5.96 -23.32 4.56
C LYS A 28 -4.94 -22.87 5.61
N ILE A 29 -4.73 -21.55 5.67
CA ILE A 29 -3.91 -20.92 6.69
C ILE A 29 -4.85 -20.27 7.71
N ILE A 30 -4.69 -20.60 8.99
CA ILE A 30 -5.50 -19.99 10.04
C ILE A 30 -4.70 -18.82 10.62
N ALA A 31 -5.27 -17.63 10.51
CA ALA A 31 -4.72 -16.39 11.05
C ALA A 31 -5.05 -16.28 12.55
N THR A 32 -4.21 -15.59 13.30
CA THR A 32 -4.51 -15.19 14.67
C THR A 32 -5.03 -13.75 14.66
N VAL A 33 -6.18 -13.50 15.29
CA VAL A 33 -6.77 -12.17 15.39
C VAL A 33 -6.47 -11.57 16.75
N TYR A 34 -6.09 -10.30 16.79
CA TYR A 34 -5.86 -9.53 18.00
C TYR A 34 -7.05 -8.59 18.26
N ASN A 35 -7.34 -8.34 19.53
CA ASN A 35 -8.42 -7.44 19.91
C ASN A 35 -7.86 -6.15 20.51
N SER A 36 -7.95 -5.06 19.74
CA SER A 36 -7.57 -3.72 20.20
C SER A 36 -8.58 -3.09 21.16
N GLY A 37 -9.84 -3.54 21.15
CA GLY A 37 -10.93 -2.92 21.90
C GLY A 37 -11.49 -1.64 21.28
N PHE A 38 -11.05 -1.23 20.09
CA PHE A 38 -11.53 -0.02 19.44
C PHE A 38 -12.80 -0.30 18.62
N GLU A 39 -13.96 0.07 19.17
CA GLU A 39 -15.28 -0.23 18.57
C GLU A 39 -15.59 0.57 17.29
N HIS A 40 -14.93 1.70 17.08
CA HIS A 40 -15.11 2.57 15.91
C HIS A 40 -14.08 2.32 14.82
N SER A 41 -13.30 1.23 14.94
CA SER A 41 -12.26 0.92 13.96
C SER A 41 -12.83 0.61 12.59
N HIS A 42 -12.29 1.27 11.59
CA HIS A 42 -12.64 1.15 10.19
C HIS A 42 -11.39 0.84 9.35
N ASP A 43 -11.56 0.72 8.06
CA ASP A 43 -10.53 0.28 7.15
C ASP A 43 -9.27 1.15 7.19
N THR A 44 -8.12 0.49 7.28
CA THR A 44 -6.82 1.13 7.33
C THR A 44 -6.00 0.78 6.10
N TYR A 45 -5.48 1.80 5.46
CA TYR A 45 -4.55 1.68 4.34
C TYR A 45 -3.13 1.96 4.84
N ASN A 46 -2.19 1.02 4.61
CA ASN A 46 -0.83 1.12 5.16
C ASN A 46 -0.85 1.21 6.70
N GLY A 47 -0.49 2.29 7.34
CA GLY A 47 -0.58 2.49 8.79
C GLY A 47 -0.12 1.32 9.67
N LEU A 48 0.83 0.51 9.20
CA LEU A 48 1.30 -0.72 9.83
C LEU A 48 2.78 -0.93 9.52
N SER A 49 3.60 -1.23 10.53
CA SER A 49 5.01 -1.56 10.36
C SER A 49 5.53 -2.46 11.47
N SER A 50 6.48 -3.32 11.13
CA SER A 50 7.43 -3.89 12.12
C SER A 50 8.49 -2.86 12.44
N ALA A 51 9.06 -2.92 13.65
CA ALA A 51 10.12 -2.04 14.10
C ALA A 51 11.31 -2.83 14.67
N SER A 52 12.47 -2.16 14.79
CA SER A 52 13.72 -2.77 15.25
C SER A 52 13.70 -3.31 16.68
N ASP A 53 12.70 -2.91 17.48
CA ASP A 53 12.47 -3.48 18.81
C ASP A 53 11.70 -4.81 18.78
N GLY A 54 11.39 -5.33 17.57
CA GLY A 54 10.69 -6.58 17.34
C GLY A 54 9.17 -6.50 17.52
N LYS A 55 8.61 -5.30 17.68
CA LYS A 55 7.18 -5.08 17.82
C LYS A 55 6.51 -4.64 16.53
N ILE A 56 5.18 -4.71 16.52
CA ILE A 56 4.34 -4.31 15.39
C ILE A 56 3.53 -3.09 15.80
N TYR A 57 3.74 -2.00 15.09
CA TYR A 57 3.06 -0.72 15.30
C TYR A 57 2.02 -0.49 14.23
N TYR A 58 0.82 -0.07 14.62
CA TYR A 58 -0.28 0.13 13.68
C TYR A 58 -1.28 1.19 14.15
N VAL A 59 -2.00 1.75 13.19
CA VAL A 59 -3.11 2.67 13.43
C VAL A 59 -4.39 2.04 12.94
N LEU A 60 -5.38 1.96 13.82
CA LEU A 60 -6.76 1.67 13.46
C LEU A 60 -7.47 2.98 13.15
N CYS A 61 -8.08 3.05 11.98
CA CYS A 61 -8.74 4.24 11.48
C CYS A 61 -10.16 4.38 12.01
N SER A 62 -10.70 5.60 11.98
CA SER A 62 -12.12 5.91 12.14
C SER A 62 -12.59 6.77 10.98
N GLU A 63 -13.85 6.58 10.57
CA GLU A 63 -14.51 7.41 9.54
C GLU A 63 -15.56 8.36 10.15
N LEU A 64 -15.55 8.51 11.46
CA LEU A 64 -16.40 9.45 12.16
C LEU A 64 -15.76 10.86 12.21
N MET A 65 -16.59 11.88 12.24
CA MET A 65 -16.15 13.28 12.23
C MET A 65 -15.32 13.65 13.46
N ASP A 66 -15.69 13.11 14.60
CA ASP A 66 -15.21 13.47 15.93
C ASP A 66 -14.45 12.35 16.66
N VAL A 67 -14.21 11.22 15.97
CA VAL A 67 -13.44 10.09 16.52
C VAL A 67 -12.13 9.94 15.77
N ALA A 68 -11.04 10.07 16.49
CA ALA A 68 -9.69 9.92 15.94
C ALA A 68 -9.32 8.47 15.60
N GLY A 69 -8.38 8.30 14.71
CA GLY A 69 -7.62 7.06 14.57
C GLY A 69 -6.82 6.79 15.86
N GLN A 70 -6.64 5.51 16.18
CA GLN A 70 -5.98 5.07 17.42
C GLN A 70 -4.72 4.29 17.09
N MET A 71 -3.59 4.66 17.69
CA MET A 71 -2.32 3.96 17.50
C MET A 71 -2.11 2.89 18.56
N TYR A 72 -1.66 1.73 18.10
CA TYR A 72 -1.40 0.56 18.93
C TYR A 72 -0.02 -0.04 18.65
N CYS A 73 0.43 -0.84 19.61
CA CYS A 73 1.61 -1.68 19.49
C CYS A 73 1.27 -3.11 19.91
N LEU A 74 1.59 -4.10 19.08
CA LEU A 74 1.57 -5.51 19.44
C LEU A 74 2.99 -5.96 19.78
N ASP A 75 3.16 -6.62 20.92
CA ASP A 75 4.36 -7.42 21.23
C ASP A 75 4.13 -8.87 20.77
N PRO A 76 4.78 -9.34 19.69
CA PRO A 76 4.59 -10.70 19.19
C PRO A 76 4.99 -11.80 20.18
N LYS A 77 5.92 -11.51 21.09
CA LYS A 77 6.42 -12.49 22.08
C LYS A 77 5.38 -12.80 23.14
N THR A 78 4.57 -11.82 23.50
CA THR A 78 3.56 -11.95 24.56
C THR A 78 2.14 -12.02 24.01
N GLY A 79 1.94 -11.64 22.74
CA GLY A 79 0.62 -11.50 22.12
C GLY A 79 -0.20 -10.32 22.67
N LYS A 80 0.41 -9.44 23.47
CA LYS A 80 -0.28 -8.30 24.08
C LYS A 80 -0.29 -7.09 23.17
N THR A 81 -1.47 -6.48 23.03
CA THR A 81 -1.68 -5.19 22.39
C THR A 81 -1.73 -4.07 23.44
N GLU A 82 -0.97 -3.00 23.19
CA GLU A 82 -0.95 -1.77 24.00
C GLU A 82 -1.51 -0.62 23.16
N HIS A 83 -2.48 0.12 23.70
CA HIS A 83 -2.91 1.39 23.11
C HIS A 83 -1.86 2.45 23.42
N LEU A 84 -1.41 3.17 22.40
CA LEU A 84 -0.34 4.17 22.54
C LEU A 84 -0.87 5.59 22.50
N ALA A 85 -1.79 5.91 21.59
CA ALA A 85 -2.25 7.28 21.39
C ALA A 85 -3.55 7.38 20.60
N ASP A 86 -4.29 8.45 20.88
CA ASP A 86 -5.30 9.08 20.04
C ASP A 86 -4.60 10.09 19.11
N LEU A 87 -4.82 9.98 17.79
CA LEU A 87 -4.12 10.82 16.82
C LEU A 87 -4.48 12.30 16.94
N THR A 88 -5.74 12.63 17.20
CA THR A 88 -6.17 14.03 17.38
C THR A 88 -5.56 14.64 18.64
N GLU A 89 -5.42 13.83 19.69
CA GLU A 89 -4.81 14.29 20.94
C GLU A 89 -3.33 14.60 20.79
N ILE A 90 -2.56 13.70 20.16
CA ILE A 90 -1.11 13.93 19.96
C ILE A 90 -0.80 15.03 18.94
N CYS A 91 -1.76 15.39 18.08
CA CYS A 91 -1.70 16.57 17.22
C CYS A 91 -2.11 17.87 17.94
N GLY A 92 -2.48 17.81 19.22
CA GLY A 92 -2.91 18.99 20.00
C GLY A 92 -4.26 19.56 19.58
N GLU A 93 -5.11 18.79 18.92
CA GLU A 93 -6.37 19.25 18.32
C GLU A 93 -7.63 18.84 19.09
N LYS A 94 -7.50 18.04 20.16
CA LYS A 94 -8.62 17.45 20.90
C LYS A 94 -9.71 18.45 21.30
N GLU A 95 -9.29 19.63 21.77
CA GLU A 95 -10.21 20.66 22.26
C GLU A 95 -10.65 21.69 21.19
N MET A 96 -10.21 21.50 19.94
CA MET A 96 -10.41 22.51 18.89
C MET A 96 -11.74 22.39 18.16
N LYS A 97 -12.50 21.30 18.37
CA LYS A 97 -13.72 20.98 17.60
C LYS A 97 -13.47 21.08 16.09
N VAL A 98 -12.49 20.39 15.63
CA VAL A 98 -12.15 20.21 14.19
C VAL A 98 -12.44 18.77 13.78
N VAL A 99 -12.60 18.51 12.49
CA VAL A 99 -12.68 17.13 11.97
C VAL A 99 -11.43 16.38 12.42
N ALA A 100 -11.62 15.21 13.03
CA ALA A 100 -10.58 14.45 13.70
C ALA A 100 -9.49 13.94 12.74
N GLN A 101 -8.29 13.73 13.28
CA GLN A 101 -7.20 13.01 12.63
C GLN A 101 -7.56 11.51 12.57
N GLY A 102 -8.44 11.12 11.63
CA GLY A 102 -9.11 9.83 11.63
C GLY A 102 -8.26 8.67 11.14
N LYS A 103 -7.15 8.91 10.42
CA LYS A 103 -6.36 7.84 9.80
C LYS A 103 -4.86 8.13 9.85
N SER A 104 -4.06 7.05 9.70
CA SER A 104 -2.72 7.10 9.12
C SER A 104 -2.74 6.28 7.82
N HIS A 105 -2.48 6.95 6.71
CA HIS A 105 -2.55 6.32 5.38
C HIS A 105 -1.17 5.97 4.80
N VAL A 106 -0.12 6.07 5.63
CA VAL A 106 1.27 5.95 5.23
C VAL A 106 1.95 4.75 5.90
N ASN A 107 2.94 4.16 5.23
CA ASN A 107 3.86 3.24 5.90
C ASN A 107 4.71 4.02 6.91
N PHE A 108 4.96 3.41 8.08
CA PHE A 108 5.89 4.02 9.04
C PHE A 108 7.32 3.79 8.58
N VAL A 109 8.15 4.79 8.76
CA VAL A 109 9.59 4.72 8.46
C VAL A 109 10.36 4.82 9.76
N GLU A 110 11.19 3.82 10.04
CA GLU A 110 12.10 3.87 11.19
C GLU A 110 13.42 4.52 10.81
N SER A 111 13.84 5.47 11.60
CA SER A 111 15.16 6.10 11.51
C SER A 111 15.62 6.56 12.87
N ASN A 112 16.87 6.26 13.24
CA ASN A 112 17.50 6.68 14.49
C ASN A 112 16.67 6.34 15.75
N GLY A 113 16.06 5.13 15.79
CA GLY A 113 15.24 4.67 16.92
C GLY A 113 13.89 5.37 17.07
N LYS A 114 13.42 6.02 16.01
CA LYS A 114 12.10 6.66 15.95
C LYS A 114 11.32 6.14 14.76
N LEU A 115 10.00 5.98 14.95
CA LEU A 115 9.04 5.77 13.88
C LEU A 115 8.52 7.11 13.41
N PHE A 116 8.62 7.39 12.11
CA PHE A 116 8.03 8.55 11.46
C PHE A 116 6.80 8.12 10.69
N PHE A 117 5.71 8.85 10.85
CA PHE A 117 4.44 8.59 10.18
C PHE A 117 3.65 9.88 10.00
N ALA A 118 2.51 9.81 9.35
CA ALA A 118 1.68 10.97 9.11
C ALA A 118 0.20 10.65 9.32
N THR A 119 -0.58 11.68 9.60
CA THR A 119 -2.03 11.57 9.75
C THR A 119 -2.78 11.94 8.48
N HIS A 120 -4.02 11.50 8.43
CA HIS A 120 -4.95 11.74 7.34
C HIS A 120 -6.37 11.86 7.91
N LEU A 121 -7.24 12.56 7.20
CA LEU A 121 -8.65 12.58 7.62
C LEU A 121 -9.29 11.19 7.44
N GLY A 122 -10.28 10.89 8.29
CA GLY A 122 -11.09 9.69 8.18
C GLY A 122 -12.51 9.97 7.70
N TYR A 123 -12.99 11.18 7.91
CA TYR A 123 -14.35 11.59 7.60
C TYR A 123 -14.47 12.11 6.18
N TYR A 124 -15.31 11.45 5.36
CA TYR A 124 -15.48 11.74 3.94
C TYR A 124 -16.94 12.07 3.60
N SER A 125 -17.10 12.83 2.52
CA SER A 125 -18.37 13.02 1.83
C SER A 125 -18.25 12.48 0.40
N ILE A 126 -19.30 11.84 -0.09
CA ILE A 126 -19.37 11.44 -1.51
C ILE A 126 -20.07 12.56 -2.27
N ILE A 127 -19.33 13.21 -3.16
CA ILE A 127 -19.83 14.30 -4.01
C ILE A 127 -19.54 13.93 -5.46
N ASP A 128 -20.59 13.85 -6.27
CA ASP A 128 -20.51 13.45 -7.69
C ASP A 128 -19.82 12.07 -7.87
N GLY A 129 -20.06 11.13 -6.95
CA GLY A 129 -19.47 9.79 -6.96
C GLY A 129 -18.01 9.72 -6.56
N MET A 130 -17.43 10.81 -6.06
CA MET A 130 -16.03 10.89 -5.61
C MET A 130 -15.95 11.15 -4.11
N GLU A 131 -14.96 10.53 -3.47
CA GLU A 131 -14.59 10.86 -2.08
C GLU A 131 -14.02 12.28 -2.04
N LYS A 132 -14.51 13.08 -1.12
CA LYS A 132 -14.05 14.43 -0.81
C LYS A 132 -13.90 14.57 0.72
N PRO A 133 -13.12 15.54 1.22
CA PRO A 133 -13.11 15.84 2.65
C PRO A 133 -14.53 16.04 3.16
N GLY A 134 -14.85 15.41 4.29
CA GLY A 134 -16.18 15.48 4.88
C GLY A 134 -16.51 16.90 5.33
N LEU A 135 -17.75 17.31 5.06
CA LEU A 135 -18.23 18.61 5.51
C LEU A 135 -18.61 18.53 6.99
N PRO A 136 -18.02 19.37 7.85
CA PRO A 136 -18.33 19.33 9.26
C PRO A 136 -19.77 19.77 9.54
N THR A 137 -20.34 19.25 10.60
CA THR A 137 -21.70 19.61 11.06
C THR A 137 -21.65 20.19 12.47
N GLY A 138 -22.71 20.89 12.87
CA GLY A 138 -22.78 21.55 14.19
C GLY A 138 -21.78 22.69 14.32
N ASP A 139 -21.03 22.70 15.41
CA ASP A 139 -20.01 23.70 15.72
C ASP A 139 -18.58 23.23 15.38
N TYR A 140 -18.46 22.10 14.68
CA TYR A 140 -17.17 21.61 14.21
C TYR A 140 -16.64 22.43 13.04
N LYS A 141 -15.33 22.61 13.03
CA LYS A 141 -14.59 23.27 11.95
C LYS A 141 -14.03 22.24 10.96
N PRO A 142 -13.71 22.64 9.74
CA PRO A 142 -13.06 21.77 8.76
C PRO A 142 -11.76 21.13 9.29
N TYR A 143 -11.37 20.04 8.64
CA TYR A 143 -10.08 19.41 8.84
C TYR A 143 -8.94 20.40 8.63
N ARG A 144 -7.94 20.36 9.49
CA ARG A 144 -6.84 21.34 9.48
C ARG A 144 -5.67 20.97 8.58
N GLY A 145 -5.51 19.70 8.30
CA GLY A 145 -4.38 19.12 7.55
C GLY A 145 -3.77 17.94 8.29
N GLY A 146 -3.06 17.10 7.55
CA GLY A 146 -2.31 15.98 8.11
C GLY A 146 -1.05 16.44 8.84
N HIS A 147 -0.74 15.81 9.97
CA HIS A 147 0.47 16.07 10.73
C HIS A 147 1.55 15.06 10.38
N ILE A 148 2.81 15.48 10.38
CA ILE A 148 3.96 14.59 10.42
C ILE A 148 4.28 14.34 11.88
N LEU A 149 4.31 13.08 12.28
CA LEU A 149 4.53 12.66 13.65
C LEU A 149 5.77 11.79 13.76
N SER A 150 6.38 11.79 14.94
CA SER A 150 7.38 10.78 15.30
C SER A 150 7.08 10.17 16.67
N TYR A 151 7.43 8.89 16.80
CA TYR A 151 7.36 8.13 18.06
C TYR A 151 8.74 7.56 18.37
N ASP A 152 9.29 7.91 19.52
CA ASP A 152 10.60 7.43 19.98
C ASP A 152 10.44 6.07 20.66
N LEU A 153 11.05 5.03 20.07
CA LEU A 153 10.90 3.64 20.55
C LEU A 153 11.44 3.41 21.96
N LYS A 154 12.44 4.21 22.37
CA LYS A 154 13.09 4.09 23.69
C LYS A 154 12.32 4.85 24.77
N THR A 155 11.99 6.11 24.50
CA THR A 155 11.33 6.99 25.50
C THR A 155 9.82 6.91 25.46
N LYS A 156 9.25 6.29 24.42
CA LYS A 156 7.80 6.20 24.16
C LYS A 156 7.14 7.57 23.99
N ALA A 157 7.90 8.58 23.63
CA ALA A 157 7.42 9.95 23.47
C ALA A 157 6.99 10.21 22.02
N PHE A 158 5.83 10.86 21.86
CA PHE A 158 5.39 11.42 20.58
C PHE A 158 5.93 12.83 20.40
N SER A 159 6.15 13.21 19.13
CA SER A 159 6.42 14.59 18.74
C SER A 159 5.65 14.90 17.47
N ASP A 160 4.93 16.01 17.48
CA ASP A 160 4.37 16.63 16.30
C ASP A 160 5.46 17.48 15.63
N LEU A 161 5.76 17.17 14.38
CA LEU A 161 6.84 17.81 13.62
C LEU A 161 6.32 18.94 12.74
N GLY A 162 5.02 18.97 12.43
CA GLY A 162 4.39 19.99 11.63
C GLY A 162 3.16 19.50 10.89
N ILE A 163 2.37 20.45 10.43
CA ILE A 163 1.10 20.23 9.74
C ILE A 163 1.25 20.52 8.24
N GLU A 164 0.59 19.76 7.39
CA GLU A 164 0.48 19.98 5.97
C GLU A 164 -0.15 21.35 5.67
N PRO A 165 0.49 22.21 4.83
CA PRO A 165 0.15 23.65 4.77
C PRO A 165 -1.15 23.97 4.03
N HIS A 166 -1.71 23.03 3.25
CA HIS A 166 -2.91 23.28 2.42
C HIS A 166 -4.20 22.81 3.09
N GLY A 167 -4.13 22.30 4.33
CA GLY A 167 -5.30 21.73 5.03
C GLY A 167 -5.75 20.39 4.48
N GLU A 168 -4.86 19.67 3.81
CA GLU A 168 -5.11 18.37 3.18
C GLU A 168 -4.54 17.22 4.03
N GLY A 169 -5.10 16.02 3.85
CA GLY A 169 -4.58 14.82 4.49
C GLY A 169 -3.32 14.30 3.79
N ILE A 170 -2.41 13.64 4.50
CA ILE A 170 -1.20 13.06 3.90
C ILE A 170 -1.51 11.63 3.42
N ILE A 171 -1.52 11.42 2.09
CA ILE A 171 -1.93 10.14 1.48
C ILE A 171 -0.79 9.14 1.34
N THR A 172 0.43 9.60 1.18
CA THR A 172 1.64 8.77 1.17
C THR A 172 2.84 9.56 1.66
N MET A 173 3.79 8.85 2.25
CA MET A 173 5.01 9.41 2.82
C MET A 173 6.17 8.43 2.64
N THR A 174 7.35 8.97 2.45
CA THR A 174 8.62 8.23 2.52
C THR A 174 9.70 9.12 3.14
N MET A 175 10.86 8.54 3.44
CA MET A 175 11.95 9.26 4.08
C MET A 175 13.30 8.89 3.49
N ASP A 176 14.11 9.88 3.20
CA ASP A 176 15.56 9.73 3.09
C ASP A 176 16.14 9.71 4.50
N ALA A 177 16.25 8.53 5.07
CA ALA A 177 16.71 8.34 6.45
C ALA A 177 18.15 8.83 6.66
N GLY A 178 19.01 8.69 5.63
CA GLY A 178 20.39 9.13 5.68
C GLY A 178 20.56 10.63 5.74
N ARG A 179 19.63 11.38 5.12
CA ARG A 179 19.66 12.85 5.07
C ARG A 179 18.64 13.51 6.00
N GLY A 180 17.78 12.71 6.64
CA GLY A 180 16.73 13.21 7.54
C GLY A 180 15.66 14.02 6.80
N LEU A 181 15.36 13.67 5.55
CA LEU A 181 14.36 14.35 4.73
C LEU A 181 13.11 13.48 4.57
N ILE A 182 11.97 13.96 5.05
CA ILE A 182 10.67 13.34 4.87
C ILE A 182 9.99 13.96 3.65
N TYR A 183 9.45 13.12 2.76
CA TYR A 183 8.63 13.53 1.63
C TYR A 183 7.20 13.03 1.82
N GLY A 184 6.24 13.92 1.69
CA GLY A 184 4.82 13.61 1.78
C GLY A 184 4.05 14.14 0.58
N LEU A 185 2.98 13.43 0.23
CA LEU A 185 2.03 13.83 -0.81
C LEU A 185 0.67 14.03 -0.16
N SER A 186 0.06 15.20 -0.39
CA SER A 186 -1.25 15.53 0.17
C SER A 186 -2.40 14.91 -0.64
N TRP A 187 -3.59 14.85 -0.06
CA TRP A 187 -4.83 14.45 -0.69
C TRP A 187 -5.95 15.45 -0.31
N PRO A 188 -6.78 15.91 -1.25
CA PRO A 188 -7.01 15.33 -2.58
C PRO A 188 -6.22 15.97 -3.73
N THR A 189 -5.52 17.08 -3.54
CA THR A 189 -4.94 17.84 -4.65
C THR A 189 -3.58 17.31 -5.10
N GLY A 190 -2.80 16.71 -4.20
CA GLY A 190 -1.51 16.12 -4.53
C GLY A 190 -0.35 17.12 -4.51
N TYR A 191 -0.28 17.95 -3.48
CA TYR A 191 0.90 18.75 -3.21
C TYR A 191 2.01 17.85 -2.65
N LEU A 192 3.16 17.85 -3.28
CA LEU A 192 4.39 17.26 -2.76
C LEU A 192 5.04 18.25 -1.81
N PHE A 193 5.43 17.79 -0.65
CA PHE A 193 6.21 18.61 0.29
C PHE A 193 7.40 17.81 0.82
N ARG A 194 8.40 18.55 1.31
CA ARG A 194 9.58 18.00 1.97
C ARG A 194 9.73 18.62 3.35
N TYR A 195 9.92 17.78 4.37
CA TYR A 195 10.24 18.22 5.72
C TYR A 195 11.68 17.83 6.07
N ASP A 196 12.48 18.81 6.47
CA ASP A 196 13.85 18.65 6.96
C ASP A 196 13.80 18.49 8.48
N VAL A 197 14.08 17.27 8.97
CA VAL A 197 13.99 16.94 10.41
C VAL A 197 15.00 17.75 11.25
N ALA A 198 16.19 18.00 10.72
CA ALA A 198 17.24 18.74 11.45
C ALA A 198 16.94 20.22 11.53
N LYS A 199 16.41 20.83 10.46
CA LYS A 199 16.04 22.24 10.42
C LYS A 199 14.66 22.53 10.99
N LYS A 200 13.81 21.50 11.08
CA LYS A 200 12.38 21.61 11.41
C LYS A 200 11.62 22.53 10.43
N GLU A 201 11.94 22.41 9.16
CA GLU A 201 11.37 23.23 8.10
C GLU A 201 10.59 22.37 7.11
N MET A 202 9.38 22.80 6.80
CA MET A 202 8.57 22.23 5.72
C MET A 202 8.67 23.10 4.47
N LYS A 203 8.85 22.46 3.33
CA LYS A 203 8.90 23.12 2.03
C LYS A 203 7.85 22.51 1.12
N ASP A 204 6.96 23.34 0.60
CA ASP A 204 6.05 22.99 -0.50
C ASP A 204 6.85 22.91 -1.81
N LEU A 205 6.65 21.82 -2.55
CA LEU A 205 7.29 21.52 -3.83
C LEU A 205 6.30 21.55 -5.00
N GLY A 206 5.04 21.95 -4.73
CA GLY A 206 3.99 22.08 -5.72
C GLY A 206 3.25 20.77 -6.03
N LYS A 207 2.30 20.86 -6.96
CA LYS A 207 1.46 19.73 -7.39
C LYS A 207 2.24 18.76 -8.27
N VAL A 208 2.04 17.46 -8.06
CA VAL A 208 2.71 16.42 -8.87
C VAL A 208 1.95 16.08 -10.16
N THR A 209 0.63 16.29 -10.18
CA THR A 209 -0.22 15.95 -11.33
C THR A 209 -1.51 16.77 -11.31
N GLY A 210 -1.70 17.71 -12.23
CA GLY A 210 -2.92 18.50 -12.43
C GLY A 210 -3.65 18.88 -11.13
N GLU A 211 -4.94 18.62 -11.07
CA GLU A 211 -5.78 18.84 -9.88
C GLU A 211 -5.89 17.60 -8.97
N GLY A 212 -5.16 16.53 -9.25
CA GLY A 212 -5.21 15.31 -8.47
C GLY A 212 -6.62 14.71 -8.36
N GLU A 213 -6.98 14.20 -7.20
CA GLU A 213 -8.31 13.67 -6.89
C GLU A 213 -9.31 14.77 -6.50
N SER A 214 -8.87 16.04 -6.41
CA SER A 214 -9.78 17.19 -6.31
C SER A 214 -10.41 17.55 -7.64
N GLY A 215 -9.81 17.16 -8.76
CA GLY A 215 -10.34 17.37 -10.12
C GLY A 215 -11.68 16.71 -10.34
N LYS A 216 -12.40 17.18 -11.38
CA LYS A 216 -13.70 16.64 -11.81
C LYS A 216 -13.62 16.16 -13.24
N GLY A 217 -14.32 15.05 -13.55
CA GLY A 217 -14.35 14.48 -14.90
C GLY A 217 -12.95 14.25 -15.45
N HIS A 218 -12.64 14.82 -16.58
CA HIS A 218 -11.31 14.67 -17.23
C HIS A 218 -10.15 15.30 -16.48
N ASP A 219 -10.39 16.16 -15.49
CA ASP A 219 -9.33 16.76 -14.66
C ASP A 219 -8.99 15.90 -13.42
N PHE A 220 -9.79 14.86 -13.12
CA PHE A 220 -9.51 13.92 -12.06
C PHE A 220 -8.25 13.10 -12.37
N ARG A 221 -7.34 12.98 -11.42
CA ARG A 221 -6.17 12.09 -11.48
C ARG A 221 -5.97 11.40 -10.16
N VAL A 222 -5.99 10.07 -10.17
CA VAL A 222 -5.64 9.32 -8.97
C VAL A 222 -4.18 9.58 -8.60
N LEU A 223 -3.96 9.89 -7.33
CA LEU A 223 -2.62 10.20 -6.81
C LEU A 223 -1.80 8.93 -6.60
N CYS A 224 -0.49 9.09 -6.65
CA CYS A 224 0.47 8.06 -6.26
C CYS A 224 0.24 7.63 -4.80
N ARG A 225 0.25 6.33 -4.53
CA ARG A 225 0.04 5.77 -3.18
C ARG A 225 1.31 5.26 -2.54
N SER A 226 2.44 5.33 -3.24
CA SER A 226 3.73 4.87 -2.73
C SER A 226 4.87 5.62 -3.42
N MET A 227 5.74 6.17 -2.62
CA MET A 227 6.96 6.85 -3.07
C MET A 227 8.18 6.12 -2.52
N VAL A 228 9.32 6.21 -3.19
CA VAL A 228 10.56 5.58 -2.75
C VAL A 228 11.75 6.49 -2.97
N VAL A 229 12.72 6.42 -2.07
CA VAL A 229 13.98 7.16 -2.16
C VAL A 229 15.13 6.19 -2.44
N ASP A 230 16.02 6.58 -3.36
CA ASP A 230 17.35 5.98 -3.49
C ASP A 230 18.21 6.43 -2.30
N PRO A 231 18.59 5.54 -1.38
CA PRO A 231 19.32 5.93 -0.18
C PRO A 231 20.77 6.39 -0.46
N GLU A 232 21.33 6.05 -1.62
CA GLU A 232 22.71 6.45 -1.98
C GLU A 232 22.77 7.94 -2.38
N ASN A 233 21.87 8.37 -3.26
CA ASN A 233 21.90 9.73 -3.81
C ASN A 233 20.75 10.63 -3.33
N GLY A 234 19.75 10.09 -2.63
CA GLY A 234 18.59 10.81 -2.08
C GLY A 234 17.54 11.20 -3.13
N THR A 235 17.57 10.62 -4.33
CA THR A 235 16.55 10.87 -5.34
C THR A 235 15.24 10.20 -4.94
N LEU A 236 14.18 10.99 -4.90
CA LEU A 236 12.80 10.52 -4.71
C LEU A 236 12.20 10.11 -6.06
N TYR A 237 11.46 9.00 -6.08
CA TYR A 237 10.70 8.51 -7.24
C TYR A 237 9.22 8.37 -6.91
N LEU A 238 8.37 8.73 -7.86
CA LEU A 238 6.91 8.59 -7.80
C LEU A 238 6.32 8.38 -9.20
N SER A 239 5.09 7.84 -9.26
CA SER A 239 4.36 7.65 -10.51
C SER A 239 3.15 8.57 -10.62
N THR A 240 2.54 8.63 -11.80
CA THR A 240 1.29 9.35 -12.04
C THR A 240 0.23 8.44 -12.68
N ALA A 241 -1.01 8.90 -12.71
CA ALA A 241 -2.13 8.17 -13.33
C ALA A 241 -1.87 7.88 -14.82
N GLU A 242 -1.14 8.74 -15.50
CA GLU A 242 -0.74 8.59 -16.90
C GLU A 242 0.32 7.49 -17.11
N GLY A 243 0.90 6.98 -16.02
CA GLY A 243 2.01 6.02 -16.06
C GLY A 243 3.39 6.66 -16.12
N THR A 244 3.48 7.98 -16.06
CA THR A 244 4.76 8.69 -16.04
C THR A 244 5.49 8.40 -14.73
N ILE A 245 6.77 8.08 -14.82
CA ILE A 245 7.66 8.00 -13.66
C ILE A 245 8.36 9.35 -13.51
N LYS A 246 8.25 9.93 -12.33
CA LYS A 246 8.87 11.22 -11.99
C LYS A 246 9.94 11.03 -10.93
N GLN A 247 10.89 11.95 -10.90
CA GLN A 247 11.96 12.01 -9.90
C GLN A 247 12.13 13.41 -9.36
N LEU A 248 12.59 13.49 -8.12
CA LEU A 248 13.09 14.71 -7.49
C LEU A 248 14.51 14.42 -7.00
N LYS A 249 15.50 15.01 -7.65
CA LYS A 249 16.91 14.85 -7.25
C LYS A 249 17.20 15.65 -5.98
N THR A 250 18.17 15.17 -5.21
CA THR A 250 18.63 15.86 -4.00
C THR A 250 19.03 17.30 -4.33
N GLY A 251 18.50 18.25 -3.54
CA GLY A 251 18.75 19.68 -3.72
C GLY A 251 17.80 20.37 -4.70
N GLU A 252 17.10 19.65 -5.55
CA GLU A 252 16.08 20.21 -6.43
C GLU A 252 14.78 20.54 -5.65
N ASN A 253 13.95 21.40 -6.24
CA ASN A 253 12.68 21.84 -5.68
C ASN A 253 11.49 21.60 -6.61
N ALA A 254 11.72 20.92 -7.72
CA ALA A 254 10.66 20.53 -8.65
C ALA A 254 10.92 19.13 -9.18
N VAL A 255 9.85 18.36 -9.32
CA VAL A 255 9.92 17.03 -9.91
C VAL A 255 10.15 17.12 -11.41
N SER A 256 10.96 16.21 -11.96
CA SER A 256 11.18 16.03 -13.39
C SER A 256 10.68 14.68 -13.86
N VAL A 257 10.37 14.58 -15.15
CA VAL A 257 9.98 13.33 -15.78
C VAL A 257 11.24 12.51 -16.09
N ILE A 258 11.15 11.20 -15.89
CA ILE A 258 12.15 10.27 -16.43
C ILE A 258 11.72 9.93 -17.85
N GLU A 259 12.49 10.45 -18.81
CA GLU A 259 12.20 10.25 -20.23
C GLU A 259 12.55 8.84 -20.71
N GLY A 260 11.90 8.39 -21.77
CA GLY A 260 12.19 7.12 -22.44
C GLY A 260 11.52 5.87 -21.82
N GLU A 261 10.95 5.98 -20.61
CA GLU A 261 10.26 4.85 -19.97
C GLU A 261 9.02 5.31 -19.18
N ASN A 262 8.00 4.43 -19.10
CA ASN A 262 6.76 4.68 -18.36
C ASN A 262 6.06 3.36 -17.98
N LEU A 263 4.99 3.49 -17.19
CA LEU A 263 4.16 2.36 -16.73
C LEU A 263 2.92 2.12 -17.62
N LYS A 264 2.74 2.87 -18.70
CA LYS A 264 1.65 2.66 -19.65
C LYS A 264 2.08 1.63 -20.69
N LYS A 265 2.00 0.36 -20.34
CA LYS A 265 2.36 -0.78 -21.20
C LYS A 265 1.13 -1.62 -21.49
N ASP A 266 1.02 -2.15 -22.72
CA ASP A 266 -0.13 -2.95 -23.15
C ASP A 266 -0.36 -4.18 -22.27
N TYR A 267 0.72 -4.82 -21.81
CA TYR A 267 0.62 -5.99 -20.93
C TYR A 267 0.09 -5.68 -19.52
N PHE A 268 0.12 -4.43 -19.08
CA PHE A 268 -0.55 -4.04 -17.83
C PHE A 268 -2.05 -3.86 -17.98
N GLY A 269 -2.54 -3.71 -19.21
CA GLY A 269 -3.94 -3.45 -19.54
C GLY A 269 -4.18 -2.00 -19.96
N VAL A 270 -5.42 -1.70 -20.34
CA VAL A 270 -5.85 -0.36 -20.78
C VAL A 270 -6.76 0.24 -19.72
N TYR A 271 -6.40 1.41 -19.23
CA TYR A 271 -7.11 2.11 -18.15
C TYR A 271 -7.39 3.55 -18.52
N GLU A 272 -8.58 4.02 -18.13
CA GLU A 272 -8.90 5.43 -18.16
C GLU A 272 -8.27 6.12 -16.95
N ILE A 273 -7.59 7.24 -17.21
CA ILE A 273 -6.80 7.96 -16.20
C ILE A 273 -7.62 8.87 -15.28
N PHE A 274 -8.90 9.08 -15.62
CA PHE A 274 -9.83 9.95 -14.90
C PHE A 274 -10.95 9.18 -14.18
N THR A 275 -10.85 7.86 -14.08
CA THR A 275 -11.86 7.04 -13.40
C THR A 275 -11.56 6.94 -11.90
N SER A 276 -12.48 7.46 -11.08
CA SER A 276 -12.40 7.30 -9.62
C SER A 276 -12.42 5.83 -9.23
N GLY A 277 -11.63 5.46 -8.22
CA GLY A 277 -11.51 4.06 -7.75
C GLY A 277 -10.53 3.19 -8.53
N SER A 278 -10.02 3.66 -9.68
CA SER A 278 -8.95 3.01 -10.43
C SER A 278 -7.59 3.62 -10.06
N MET A 279 -6.53 2.80 -10.07
CA MET A 279 -5.15 3.30 -9.96
C MET A 279 -4.59 3.78 -11.31
N ALA A 280 -5.37 3.65 -12.38
CA ALA A 280 -4.92 3.88 -13.75
C ALA A 280 -3.58 3.17 -14.01
N TYR A 281 -2.54 3.89 -14.42
CA TYR A 281 -1.21 3.32 -14.64
C TYR A 281 -0.23 3.56 -13.50
N ASN A 282 -0.67 4.07 -12.34
CA ASN A 282 0.20 4.16 -11.18
C ASN A 282 0.69 2.79 -10.72
N TRP A 283 1.91 2.74 -10.22
CA TRP A 283 2.27 1.65 -9.33
C TRP A 283 1.47 1.74 -8.01
N ARG A 284 1.27 0.61 -7.35
CA ARG A 284 0.50 0.60 -6.09
C ARG A 284 1.41 0.67 -4.88
N GLN A 285 2.46 -0.16 -4.88
CA GLN A 285 3.47 -0.20 -3.84
C GLN A 285 4.83 -0.42 -4.49
N VAL A 286 5.84 0.22 -3.93
CA VAL A 286 7.22 0.10 -4.36
C VAL A 286 8.16 0.06 -3.16
N PHE A 287 9.33 -0.53 -3.36
CA PHE A 287 10.46 -0.41 -2.44
C PHE A 287 11.79 -0.35 -3.22
N TRP A 288 12.81 0.22 -2.59
CA TRP A 288 14.17 0.22 -3.11
C TRP A 288 14.87 -1.09 -2.77
N TYR A 289 15.43 -1.73 -3.79
CA TYR A 289 16.25 -2.93 -3.64
C TYR A 289 17.73 -2.60 -3.75
N GLY A 290 18.40 -2.45 -2.64
CA GLY A 290 19.79 -1.99 -2.55
C GLY A 290 20.79 -2.83 -3.36
N PRO A 291 20.80 -4.18 -3.29
CA PRO A 291 21.76 -5.00 -4.03
C PRO A 291 21.72 -4.78 -5.56
N GLY A 292 20.56 -4.49 -6.12
CA GLY A 292 20.39 -4.22 -7.55
C GLY A 292 20.32 -2.74 -7.91
N LYS A 293 20.24 -1.84 -6.93
CA LYS A 293 19.97 -0.40 -7.12
C LYS A 293 18.74 -0.15 -7.98
N MET A 294 17.68 -0.91 -7.72
CA MET A 294 16.46 -0.92 -8.51
C MET A 294 15.23 -0.69 -7.64
N ILE A 295 14.17 -0.21 -8.25
CA ILE A 295 12.86 -0.12 -7.65
C ILE A 295 12.07 -1.38 -8.04
N TYR A 296 11.60 -2.14 -7.05
CA TYR A 296 10.62 -3.20 -7.25
C TYR A 296 9.24 -2.68 -6.90
N GLY A 297 8.26 -3.02 -7.71
CA GLY A 297 6.90 -2.56 -7.51
C GLY A 297 5.85 -3.50 -8.05
N VAL A 298 4.61 -3.29 -7.59
CA VAL A 298 3.43 -3.94 -8.14
C VAL A 298 2.55 -2.90 -8.84
N HIS A 299 2.16 -3.22 -10.08
CA HIS A 299 1.27 -2.35 -10.85
C HIS A 299 -0.13 -2.35 -10.25
N GLY A 300 -0.72 -1.14 -10.10
CA GLY A 300 -1.90 -0.90 -9.28
C GLY A 300 -3.17 -1.65 -9.66
N ASN A 301 -3.39 -1.90 -10.95
CA ASN A 301 -4.61 -2.55 -11.43
C ASN A 301 -4.40 -3.98 -11.95
N SER A 302 -3.17 -4.39 -12.23
CA SER A 302 -2.91 -5.68 -12.90
C SER A 302 -2.20 -6.72 -12.04
N GLY A 303 -1.65 -6.33 -10.88
CA GLY A 303 -0.90 -7.22 -9.99
C GLY A 303 0.41 -7.75 -10.57
N TYR A 304 0.91 -7.16 -11.65
CA TYR A 304 2.23 -7.49 -12.17
C TYR A 304 3.32 -6.93 -11.27
N LEU A 305 4.22 -7.80 -10.85
CA LEU A 305 5.50 -7.44 -10.27
C LEU A 305 6.42 -6.96 -11.38
N PHE A 306 6.98 -5.79 -11.20
CA PHE A 306 7.99 -5.24 -12.09
C PHE A 306 9.21 -4.78 -11.29
N ARG A 307 10.32 -4.60 -11.98
CA ARG A 307 11.45 -3.80 -11.50
C ARG A 307 11.68 -2.65 -12.47
N PHE A 308 12.10 -1.53 -11.92
CA PHE A 308 12.49 -0.35 -12.66
C PHE A 308 13.95 -0.01 -12.37
N ASP A 309 14.75 0.14 -13.42
CA ASP A 309 16.14 0.59 -13.36
C ASP A 309 16.18 2.10 -13.59
N PRO A 310 16.45 2.93 -12.56
CA PRO A 310 16.50 4.37 -12.75
C PRO A 310 17.80 4.85 -13.40
N ALA A 311 18.89 4.07 -13.42
CA ALA A 311 20.17 4.43 -14.03
C ALA A 311 20.14 4.24 -15.55
N ALA A 312 19.40 3.23 -16.03
CA ALA A 312 19.13 2.99 -17.44
C ALA A 312 17.62 2.79 -17.60
N PRO A 313 16.82 3.86 -17.69
CA PRO A 313 15.38 3.80 -17.53
C PRO A 313 14.72 2.66 -18.30
N ARG A 314 14.30 1.63 -17.56
CA ARG A 314 13.66 0.43 -18.10
C ARG A 314 12.77 -0.25 -17.06
N VAL A 315 11.57 -0.59 -17.46
CA VAL A 315 10.62 -1.41 -16.70
C VAL A 315 10.66 -2.85 -17.22
N ASP A 316 11.10 -3.78 -16.40
CA ASP A 316 11.05 -5.22 -16.65
C ASP A 316 9.91 -5.85 -15.83
N VAL A 317 9.01 -6.58 -16.48
CA VAL A 317 8.00 -7.41 -15.80
C VAL A 317 8.62 -8.74 -15.40
N LEU A 318 8.42 -9.13 -14.15
CA LEU A 318 9.02 -10.34 -13.59
C LEU A 318 8.00 -11.47 -13.43
N GLU A 319 6.83 -11.19 -12.86
CA GLU A 319 5.80 -12.18 -12.56
C GLU A 319 4.46 -11.46 -12.38
N ARG A 320 3.36 -12.17 -12.44
CA ARG A 320 2.07 -11.71 -11.98
C ARG A 320 1.78 -12.35 -10.62
N LEU A 321 1.78 -11.54 -9.55
CA LEU A 321 1.66 -11.99 -8.17
C LEU A 321 0.21 -12.32 -7.76
N THR A 322 -0.61 -12.77 -8.70
CA THR A 322 -1.96 -13.22 -8.41
C THR A 322 -1.96 -14.63 -7.84
N SER A 323 -3.06 -15.00 -7.17
CA SER A 323 -3.26 -16.36 -6.68
C SER A 323 -3.33 -17.39 -7.82
N ILE A 324 -3.05 -18.65 -7.51
CA ILE A 324 -3.18 -19.74 -8.49
C ILE A 324 -4.63 -19.91 -8.96
N PRO A 325 -5.66 -19.90 -8.10
CA PRO A 325 -7.05 -19.89 -8.58
C PRO A 325 -7.34 -18.78 -9.58
N SER A 326 -6.79 -17.59 -9.35
CA SER A 326 -6.87 -16.47 -10.28
C SER A 326 -6.24 -16.79 -11.63
N LYS A 327 -5.00 -17.28 -11.63
CA LYS A 327 -4.28 -17.68 -12.86
C LYS A 327 -5.03 -18.75 -13.65
N LEU A 328 -5.63 -19.72 -12.97
CA LEU A 328 -6.38 -20.82 -13.61
C LEU A 328 -7.73 -20.38 -14.21
N THR A 329 -8.31 -19.31 -13.72
CA THR A 329 -9.62 -18.79 -14.17
C THR A 329 -9.51 -17.64 -15.17
N GLY A 330 -8.37 -17.46 -15.81
CA GLY A 330 -8.16 -16.48 -16.86
C GLY A 330 -7.92 -15.05 -16.39
N MET A 331 -7.55 -14.87 -15.11
CA MET A 331 -7.14 -13.57 -14.58
C MET A 331 -8.25 -12.52 -14.61
N GLY A 332 -9.49 -12.95 -14.57
CA GLY A 332 -10.67 -12.06 -14.51
C GLY A 332 -10.87 -11.36 -13.17
N ASP A 333 -9.95 -11.56 -12.23
CA ASP A 333 -10.03 -10.97 -10.90
C ASP A 333 -9.65 -9.52 -10.96
N GLN A 334 -10.29 -8.77 -10.11
CA GLN A 334 -9.90 -7.41 -9.88
C GLN A 334 -9.07 -7.35 -8.61
N PHE A 335 -7.90 -6.73 -8.73
CA PHE A 335 -6.96 -6.52 -7.62
C PHE A 335 -7.45 -5.45 -6.65
N SER A 336 -8.67 -5.55 -6.18
CA SER A 336 -9.22 -4.66 -5.18
C SER A 336 -9.02 -5.17 -3.75
N TYR A 337 -8.53 -6.41 -3.61
CA TYR A 337 -8.44 -7.11 -2.34
C TYR A 337 -6.99 -7.46 -2.02
N GLY A 338 -6.48 -6.96 -0.90
CA GLY A 338 -5.10 -7.21 -0.45
C GLY A 338 -3.99 -6.51 -1.23
N TYR A 339 -4.31 -5.77 -2.26
CA TYR A 339 -3.33 -5.21 -3.22
C TYR A 339 -2.35 -4.17 -2.62
N LEU A 340 -2.55 -3.70 -1.40
CA LEU A 340 -1.59 -2.89 -0.64
C LEU A 340 -0.61 -3.74 0.17
N GLY A 341 -0.90 -5.00 0.35
CA GLY A 341 -0.02 -5.92 1.06
C GLY A 341 1.17 -6.35 0.21
N PHE A 342 2.16 -5.49 0.00
CA PHE A 342 3.37 -5.75 -0.76
C PHE A 342 4.60 -5.27 0.02
N LYS A 343 5.49 -6.18 0.41
CA LYS A 343 6.65 -5.87 1.24
C LYS A 343 7.81 -6.81 0.96
N LEU A 344 9.04 -6.29 1.04
CA LEU A 344 10.25 -7.10 1.13
C LEU A 344 10.38 -7.68 2.54
N GLY A 345 10.67 -8.96 2.65
CA GLY A 345 10.88 -9.64 3.92
C GLY A 345 12.22 -9.31 4.57
N PRO A 346 12.41 -9.70 5.85
CA PRO A 346 13.62 -9.42 6.61
C PRO A 346 14.87 -10.14 6.08
N ASP A 347 14.70 -11.17 5.24
CA ASP A 347 15.78 -11.86 4.55
C ASP A 347 16.38 -11.03 3.39
N GLY A 348 15.80 -9.88 3.07
CA GLY A 348 16.21 -8.98 2.02
C GLY A 348 16.07 -9.53 0.60
N ARG A 349 15.31 -10.62 0.40
CA ARG A 349 15.15 -11.27 -0.91
C ARG A 349 13.74 -11.77 -1.22
N THR A 350 12.94 -12.08 -0.22
CA THR A 350 11.58 -12.59 -0.38
C THR A 350 10.59 -11.44 -0.37
N ILE A 351 9.86 -11.27 -1.46
CA ILE A 351 8.69 -10.39 -1.54
C ILE A 351 7.48 -11.14 -1.00
N TYR A 352 6.73 -10.51 -0.10
CA TYR A 352 5.44 -10.96 0.40
C TYR A 352 4.34 -10.12 -0.22
N TYR A 353 3.29 -10.77 -0.69
CA TYR A 353 2.15 -10.12 -1.33
C TYR A 353 0.84 -10.76 -0.89
N LEU A 354 -0.14 -9.94 -0.55
CA LEU A 354 -1.50 -10.36 -0.24
C LEU A 354 -2.41 -10.06 -1.43
N THR A 355 -3.20 -11.05 -1.88
CA THR A 355 -4.07 -10.92 -3.04
C THR A 355 -5.34 -11.75 -2.88
N GLY A 356 -6.38 -11.41 -3.63
CA GLY A 356 -7.62 -12.18 -3.68
C GLY A 356 -7.51 -13.42 -4.56
N ALA A 357 -8.37 -14.39 -4.28
CA ALA A 357 -8.60 -15.58 -5.10
C ALA A 357 -10.10 -15.82 -5.29
N PRO A 358 -10.59 -16.01 -6.54
CA PRO A 358 -12.00 -16.22 -6.79
C PRO A 358 -12.47 -17.54 -6.15
N VAL A 359 -13.68 -17.53 -5.58
CA VAL A 359 -14.31 -18.70 -4.98
C VAL A 359 -15.37 -19.24 -5.94
N TYR A 360 -15.32 -20.54 -6.21
CA TYR A 360 -16.28 -21.24 -7.04
C TYR A 360 -17.04 -22.28 -6.22
N VAL A 361 -18.35 -22.36 -6.43
CA VAL A 361 -19.21 -23.41 -5.89
C VAL A 361 -19.98 -24.03 -7.06
N ASN A 362 -19.86 -25.35 -7.23
CA ASN A 362 -20.48 -26.08 -8.34
C ASN A 362 -20.19 -25.44 -9.72
N GLY A 363 -18.94 -25.02 -9.95
CA GLY A 363 -18.49 -24.42 -11.21
C GLY A 363 -18.94 -22.97 -11.45
N LYS A 364 -19.68 -22.37 -10.51
CA LYS A 364 -20.10 -20.96 -10.58
C LYS A 364 -19.30 -20.11 -9.63
N ARG A 365 -18.73 -18.99 -10.14
CA ARG A 365 -18.09 -17.99 -9.30
C ARG A 365 -19.09 -17.35 -8.36
N LEU A 366 -18.79 -17.35 -7.07
CA LEU A 366 -19.54 -16.57 -6.09
C LEU A 366 -19.26 -15.08 -6.31
N ARG A 367 -20.32 -14.29 -6.30
CA ARG A 367 -20.24 -12.83 -6.42
C ARG A 367 -20.93 -12.21 -5.23
N GLY A 368 -20.31 -11.19 -4.64
CA GLY A 368 -20.92 -10.34 -3.63
C GLY A 368 -21.86 -9.30 -4.24
N ALA A 369 -22.30 -8.35 -3.44
CA ALA A 369 -23.11 -7.23 -3.91
C ALA A 369 -22.31 -6.41 -4.94
N GLU A 370 -23.00 -5.91 -5.98
CA GLU A 370 -22.35 -5.13 -7.05
C GLU A 370 -21.81 -3.78 -6.57
N SER A 371 -22.40 -3.21 -5.52
CA SER A 371 -21.95 -1.96 -4.89
C SER A 371 -21.04 -2.29 -3.71
N THR A 372 -19.76 -2.48 -3.96
CA THR A 372 -18.76 -2.61 -2.90
C THR A 372 -17.97 -1.31 -2.78
N ALA A 373 -17.58 -0.97 -1.55
CA ALA A 373 -16.71 0.16 -1.31
C ALA A 373 -15.38 -0.03 -2.06
N LYS A 374 -14.72 1.10 -2.35
CA LYS A 374 -13.38 1.10 -2.94
C LYS A 374 -12.43 0.27 -2.07
N GLY A 375 -11.76 -0.73 -2.67
CA GLY A 375 -10.87 -1.64 -1.96
C GLY A 375 -11.52 -2.90 -1.37
N GLU A 376 -12.85 -3.02 -1.40
CA GLU A 376 -13.50 -4.29 -1.13
C GLU A 376 -13.41 -5.22 -2.33
N ALA A 377 -13.37 -6.53 -2.04
CA ALA A 377 -13.52 -7.54 -3.06
C ALA A 377 -14.89 -7.39 -3.75
N LYS A 378 -14.89 -7.20 -5.06
CA LYS A 378 -16.12 -7.10 -5.87
C LYS A 378 -16.88 -8.44 -5.99
N GLY A 379 -16.34 -9.48 -5.39
CA GLY A 379 -16.92 -10.81 -5.29
C GLY A 379 -16.64 -11.41 -3.94
N ILE A 380 -17.02 -12.65 -3.75
CA ILE A 380 -16.54 -13.43 -2.63
C ILE A 380 -15.20 -14.00 -3.05
N GLU A 381 -14.15 -13.61 -2.35
CA GLU A 381 -12.78 -14.01 -2.62
C GLU A 381 -12.13 -14.52 -1.34
N ASP A 382 -11.22 -15.46 -1.48
CA ASP A 382 -10.33 -15.87 -0.40
C ASP A 382 -9.07 -14.99 -0.45
N LEU A 383 -8.57 -14.57 0.69
CA LEU A 383 -7.27 -13.89 0.77
C LEU A 383 -6.16 -14.93 0.67
N HIS A 384 -5.21 -14.73 -0.25
CA HIS A 384 -4.04 -15.58 -0.41
C HIS A 384 -2.77 -14.83 -0.05
N LEU A 385 -1.81 -15.56 0.53
CA LEU A 385 -0.44 -15.09 0.70
C LEU A 385 0.42 -15.64 -0.42
N ILE A 386 1.06 -14.72 -1.15
CA ILE A 386 2.01 -15.03 -2.22
C ILE A 386 3.42 -14.64 -1.75
N THR A 387 4.41 -15.45 -2.09
CA THR A 387 5.82 -15.06 -1.98
C THR A 387 6.53 -15.17 -3.32
N PHE A 388 7.47 -14.25 -3.54
CA PHE A 388 8.35 -14.25 -4.70
C PHE A 388 9.78 -14.00 -4.25
N ASP A 389 10.69 -14.90 -4.61
CA ASP A 389 12.12 -14.79 -4.32
C ASP A 389 12.81 -14.02 -5.45
N ILE A 390 13.35 -12.85 -5.15
CA ILE A 390 13.99 -11.95 -6.13
C ILE A 390 15.19 -12.61 -6.82
N VAL A 391 15.93 -13.46 -6.11
CA VAL A 391 17.19 -14.06 -6.61
C VAL A 391 16.92 -15.24 -7.53
N THR A 392 15.96 -16.09 -7.13
CA THR A 392 15.66 -17.32 -7.89
C THR A 392 14.49 -17.20 -8.86
N GLY A 393 13.70 -16.11 -8.76
CA GLY A 393 12.45 -15.95 -9.51
C GLY A 393 11.34 -16.92 -9.05
N LYS A 394 11.50 -17.56 -7.89
CA LYS A 394 10.54 -18.57 -7.42
C LYS A 394 9.29 -17.89 -6.88
N TYR A 395 8.16 -18.16 -7.52
CA TYR A 395 6.82 -17.79 -7.09
C TYR A 395 6.19 -18.95 -6.29
N LEU A 396 5.50 -18.62 -5.18
CA LEU A 396 4.71 -19.58 -4.40
C LEU A 396 3.40 -18.93 -3.95
N ASP A 397 2.30 -19.65 -4.16
CA ASP A 397 1.00 -19.39 -3.52
C ASP A 397 0.89 -20.29 -2.29
N HIS A 398 0.80 -19.70 -1.10
CA HIS A 398 0.74 -20.43 0.17
C HIS A 398 -0.69 -20.89 0.54
N GLY A 399 -1.69 -20.48 -0.23
CA GLY A 399 -3.08 -20.85 -0.05
C GLY A 399 -3.93 -19.78 0.64
N ALA A 400 -5.18 -20.16 0.87
CA ALA A 400 -6.22 -19.28 1.40
C ALA A 400 -6.11 -19.08 2.92
N ILE A 401 -6.37 -17.85 3.36
CA ILE A 401 -6.30 -17.43 4.76
C ILE A 401 -7.72 -17.33 5.33
N PHE A 402 -7.92 -17.87 6.54
CA PHE A 402 -9.17 -17.81 7.27
C PHE A 402 -8.93 -17.39 8.71
N TYR A 403 -9.93 -16.79 9.32
CA TYR A 403 -9.96 -16.57 10.77
C TYR A 403 -10.27 -17.90 11.50
N PRO A 404 -10.03 -17.99 12.83
CA PRO A 404 -10.27 -19.23 13.58
C PRO A 404 -11.72 -19.74 13.54
N ASP A 405 -12.68 -18.83 13.35
CA ASP A 405 -14.10 -19.15 13.20
C ASP A 405 -14.51 -19.57 11.77
N GLY A 406 -13.53 -19.67 10.86
CA GLY A 406 -13.74 -20.03 9.46
C GLY A 406 -14.19 -18.87 8.55
N GLN A 407 -14.29 -17.64 9.08
CA GLN A 407 -14.60 -16.48 8.26
C GLN A 407 -13.39 -16.07 7.41
N ARG A 408 -13.65 -15.43 6.27
CA ARG A 408 -12.65 -14.85 5.38
C ARG A 408 -12.25 -13.47 5.87
N PRO A 409 -10.94 -13.13 5.91
CA PRO A 409 -10.54 -11.74 6.04
C PRO A 409 -11.13 -10.91 4.91
N LEU A 410 -11.78 -9.81 5.24
CA LEU A 410 -12.33 -8.87 4.27
C LEU A 410 -11.58 -7.54 4.38
N TYR A 411 -11.42 -6.86 3.27
CA TYR A 411 -10.83 -5.53 3.22
C TYR A 411 -9.43 -5.45 3.85
N VAL A 412 -8.46 -6.05 3.17
CA VAL A 412 -7.07 -6.15 3.64
C VAL A 412 -6.18 -5.26 2.77
N ASN A 413 -5.59 -4.22 3.35
CA ASN A 413 -4.87 -3.17 2.62
C ASN A 413 -3.52 -2.78 3.24
N SER A 414 -2.93 -3.64 4.06
CA SER A 414 -1.66 -3.36 4.74
C SER A 414 -0.86 -4.63 4.93
N ILE A 415 0.44 -4.48 5.16
CA ILE A 415 1.32 -5.61 5.47
C ILE A 415 2.54 -5.16 6.27
N ALA A 416 2.89 -5.92 7.30
CA ALA A 416 4.20 -5.88 7.94
C ALA A 416 4.73 -7.30 8.08
N ILE A 417 6.04 -7.45 8.10
CA ILE A 417 6.70 -8.75 8.24
C ILE A 417 7.56 -8.71 9.51
N GLY A 418 7.29 -9.61 10.43
CA GLY A 418 8.12 -9.80 11.61
C GLY A 418 9.47 -10.44 11.27
N ASP A 419 10.45 -10.32 12.16
CA ASP A 419 11.80 -10.86 11.97
C ASP A 419 11.82 -12.38 11.75
N ASP A 420 10.80 -13.08 12.23
CA ASP A 420 10.60 -14.52 12.05
C ASP A 420 9.86 -14.89 10.76
N GLY A 421 9.49 -13.92 9.95
CA GLY A 421 8.71 -14.10 8.72
C GLY A 421 7.19 -14.20 8.94
N THR A 422 6.70 -13.98 10.17
CA THR A 422 5.27 -13.84 10.43
C THR A 422 4.73 -12.61 9.71
N VAL A 423 3.64 -12.78 8.98
CA VAL A 423 2.99 -11.69 8.24
C VAL A 423 1.88 -11.09 9.09
N TYR A 424 1.89 -9.79 9.26
CA TYR A 424 0.84 -9.03 9.95
C TYR A 424 0.07 -8.18 8.96
N SER A 425 -1.24 -8.10 9.15
CA SER A 425 -2.13 -7.25 8.34
C SER A 425 -3.33 -6.81 9.16
N MET A 426 -4.08 -5.84 8.65
CA MET A 426 -5.33 -5.39 9.22
C MET A 426 -6.48 -5.75 8.31
N GLY A 427 -7.58 -6.22 8.88
CA GLY A 427 -8.75 -6.63 8.12
C GLY A 427 -10.01 -6.59 8.96
N ARG A 428 -11.16 -6.62 8.28
CA ARG A 428 -12.47 -6.63 8.95
C ARG A 428 -12.70 -7.97 9.63
N VAL A 429 -13.13 -7.89 10.88
CA VAL A 429 -13.51 -9.04 11.72
C VAL A 429 -14.90 -8.78 12.29
N LYS A 430 -15.67 -9.86 12.48
CA LYS A 430 -16.95 -9.76 13.19
C LYS A 430 -16.72 -9.98 14.69
N ARG A 431 -17.23 -9.07 15.50
CA ARG A 431 -17.15 -9.12 16.96
C ARG A 431 -18.45 -8.59 17.54
N ASP A 432 -19.12 -9.39 18.38
CA ASP A 432 -20.37 -9.03 19.08
C ASP A 432 -21.46 -8.45 18.13
N GLY A 433 -21.58 -9.05 16.93
CA GLY A 433 -22.55 -8.63 15.91
C GLY A 433 -22.15 -7.38 15.11
N LYS A 434 -21.02 -6.73 15.43
CA LYS A 434 -20.47 -5.59 14.69
C LYS A 434 -19.33 -6.05 13.79
N THR A 435 -19.11 -5.31 12.71
CA THR A 435 -17.89 -5.42 11.89
C THR A 435 -16.93 -4.34 12.30
N VAL A 436 -15.73 -4.71 12.74
CA VAL A 436 -14.64 -3.81 13.11
C VAL A 436 -13.39 -4.19 12.32
N THR A 437 -12.43 -3.28 12.22
CA THR A 437 -11.10 -3.61 11.67
C THR A 437 -10.14 -3.86 12.81
N ASP A 438 -9.36 -4.93 12.72
CA ASP A 438 -8.34 -5.22 13.72
C ASP A 438 -7.10 -5.87 13.09
N LEU A 439 -6.03 -5.95 13.87
CA LEU A 439 -4.80 -6.62 13.48
C LEU A 439 -4.98 -8.14 13.49
N PHE A 440 -4.42 -8.80 12.48
CA PHE A 440 -4.26 -10.25 12.48
C PHE A 440 -2.86 -10.65 12.02
N SER A 441 -2.41 -11.84 12.40
CA SER A 441 -1.16 -12.42 11.94
C SER A 441 -1.37 -13.73 11.20
N ILE A 442 -0.52 -13.95 10.22
CA ILE A 442 -0.43 -15.15 9.40
C ILE A 442 0.89 -15.81 9.75
N PRO A 443 0.92 -17.10 10.16
CA PRO A 443 2.16 -17.77 10.52
C PRO A 443 3.21 -17.67 9.42
N GLY A 444 4.47 -17.51 9.81
CA GLY A 444 5.60 -17.44 8.89
C GLY A 444 5.66 -18.68 7.98
N VAL A 445 5.62 -18.45 6.67
CA VAL A 445 5.58 -19.52 5.65
C VAL A 445 6.96 -20.02 5.20
N GLY A 446 8.02 -19.50 5.80
CA GLY A 446 9.43 -19.76 5.41
C GLY A 446 10.25 -20.65 6.33
N LYS A 447 9.71 -21.15 7.44
CA LYS A 447 10.43 -22.06 8.35
C LYS A 447 9.83 -23.45 8.29
N LYS A 448 10.46 -24.35 7.55
CA LYS A 448 10.49 -25.77 7.81
C LYS A 448 11.86 -26.12 8.38
#